data_7f18a0e04d664f6934a8a0f5695eee9c
#
_entry.id   7f18a0e04d664f6934a8a0f5695eee9c
#
_cell.length_a   1.000
_cell.length_b   1.000
_cell.length_c   1.000
_cell.angle_alpha   90.00
_cell.angle_beta   90.00
_cell.angle_gamma   90.00
#
_symmetry.space_group_name_H-M   'P 1'
#
loop_
_entity.id
_entity.type
_entity.pdbx_description
1 polymer ?
#
loop_
_entity_poly.entity_id
_entity_poly.type
_entity_poly.pdbx_seq_one_letter_code
_entity_poly.pdbx_strand_id
1 'polypeptide(L)'
;MKKQKEYHPSMQPYLDGQVILFDKPLKWTSFDIIKKLRYQTRIAKVGHAGTLDPLATGLLIVCTGKFTKQINDYMGMEKEYTGTITLGATTPTFDLESEPTNITSLENITAQKVLDATAQFTGAIMQMPPMHSAIKKDGQRLYYAARSGEIVEIDPRPVTIYEFEITHIELPVVHFRVRCSTGTYIRSLANDFGAALGVGGYLSSLRRTKIGSFAVEDAMQIAAFENHIAALKGETDTKL
;
A
#
# COMPACT_ATOMS: atom_id res chain seq x y z
N MET A 1 32.45 17.69 -15.23
CA MET A 1 32.34 17.73 -13.75
C MET A 1 30.86 17.83 -13.39
N LYS A 2 30.28 16.82 -12.71
CA LYS A 2 28.91 16.93 -12.18
C LYS A 2 28.95 17.95 -11.05
N LYS A 3 28.21 19.08 -11.16
CA LYS A 3 28.03 20.03 -10.05
C LYS A 3 27.58 19.23 -8.81
N GLN A 4 28.39 19.25 -7.76
CA GLN A 4 27.98 18.74 -6.44
C GLN A 4 26.72 19.52 -6.04
N LYS A 5 25.61 18.82 -5.80
CA LYS A 5 24.40 19.48 -5.32
C LYS A 5 24.70 19.99 -3.91
N GLU A 6 24.73 21.32 -3.75
CA GLU A 6 24.76 21.92 -2.42
C GLU A 6 23.47 21.60 -1.69
N TYR A 7 23.58 21.04 -0.51
CA TYR A 7 22.50 20.82 0.44
C TYR A 7 22.85 21.54 1.75
N HIS A 8 21.82 21.93 2.48
CA HIS A 8 22.01 22.63 3.74
C HIS A 8 22.75 21.70 4.74
N PRO A 9 23.72 22.20 5.53
CA PRO A 9 24.52 21.37 6.45
C PRO A 9 23.68 20.54 7.43
N SER A 10 22.53 21.05 7.87
CA SER A 10 21.58 20.33 8.73
C SER A 10 20.98 19.08 8.08
N MET A 11 21.14 18.90 6.76
CA MET A 11 20.69 17.68 6.06
C MET A 11 21.71 16.53 6.11
N GLN A 12 22.86 16.73 6.75
CA GLN A 12 23.88 15.69 6.87
C GLN A 12 23.35 14.36 7.44
N PRO A 13 22.48 14.32 8.50
CA PRO A 13 21.93 13.07 8.98
C PRO A 13 21.13 12.29 7.92
N TYR A 14 20.40 12.98 7.04
CA TYR A 14 19.67 12.35 5.94
C TYR A 14 20.59 11.83 4.85
N LEU A 15 21.73 12.50 4.62
CA LEU A 15 22.73 12.05 3.67
C LEU A 15 23.44 10.78 4.16
N ASP A 16 23.80 10.75 5.45
CA ASP A 16 24.42 9.59 6.09
C ASP A 16 23.47 8.40 6.13
N GLY A 17 22.19 8.65 6.40
CA GLY A 17 21.10 7.69 6.34
C GLY A 17 20.11 7.85 7.49
N GLN A 18 18.83 7.78 7.14
CA GLN A 18 17.69 7.79 8.05
C GLN A 18 16.68 6.74 7.62
N VAL A 19 15.97 6.18 8.58
CA VAL A 19 14.72 5.44 8.40
C VAL A 19 13.60 6.34 8.89
N ILE A 20 12.69 6.67 8.01
CA ILE A 20 11.61 7.62 8.28
C ILE A 20 10.28 6.94 8.02
N LEU A 21 9.38 7.01 8.98
CA LEU A 21 8.03 6.49 8.88
C LEU A 21 7.10 7.60 8.42
N PHE A 22 6.41 7.39 7.30
CA PHE A 22 5.40 8.32 6.80
C PHE A 22 4.02 7.68 6.86
N ASP A 23 3.02 8.44 7.31
CA ASP A 23 1.61 8.15 7.06
C ASP A 23 1.25 8.70 5.69
N LYS A 24 1.24 7.81 4.68
CA LYS A 24 0.95 8.19 3.30
C LYS A 24 -0.52 8.63 3.16
N PRO A 25 -0.79 9.85 2.73
CA PRO A 25 -2.15 10.31 2.53
C PRO A 25 -2.81 9.67 1.31
N LEU A 26 -4.14 9.74 1.28
CA LEU A 26 -4.97 9.30 0.16
C LEU A 26 -4.60 10.06 -1.13
N LYS A 27 -4.70 9.39 -2.27
CA LYS A 27 -4.42 9.90 -3.63
C LYS A 27 -2.95 10.25 -3.92
N TRP A 28 -2.04 9.96 -2.98
CA TRP A 28 -0.60 10.05 -3.23
C TRP A 28 -0.05 8.69 -3.61
N THR A 29 0.89 8.68 -4.55
CA THR A 29 1.72 7.49 -4.79
C THR A 29 2.84 7.41 -3.75
N SER A 30 3.36 6.20 -3.51
CA SER A 30 4.58 6.05 -2.68
C SER A 30 5.76 6.85 -3.23
N PHE A 31 5.82 7.05 -4.55
CA PHE A 31 6.86 7.83 -5.19
C PHE A 31 6.71 9.35 -4.97
N ASP A 32 5.50 9.85 -4.76
CA ASP A 32 5.29 11.28 -4.44
C ASP A 32 5.89 11.63 -3.07
N ILE A 33 5.82 10.71 -2.09
CA ILE A 33 6.55 10.85 -0.82
C ILE A 33 8.06 10.97 -1.07
N ILE A 34 8.62 10.12 -1.94
CA ILE A 34 10.04 10.17 -2.30
C ILE A 34 10.40 11.50 -2.98
N LYS A 35 9.57 11.97 -3.92
CA LYS A 35 9.76 13.26 -4.57
C LYS A 35 9.76 14.41 -3.57
N LYS A 36 8.77 14.39 -2.64
CA LYS A 36 8.63 15.42 -1.61
C LYS A 36 9.86 15.48 -0.71
N LEU A 37 10.32 14.33 -0.21
CA LEU A 37 11.52 14.25 0.62
C LEU A 37 12.76 14.74 -0.14
N ARG A 38 12.96 14.30 -1.39
CA ARG A 38 14.05 14.75 -2.24
C ARG A 38 14.02 16.27 -2.49
N TYR A 39 12.84 16.83 -2.68
CA TYR A 39 12.66 18.26 -2.87
C TYR A 39 13.09 19.04 -1.63
N GLN A 40 12.61 18.62 -0.45
CA GLN A 40 12.86 19.28 0.82
C GLN A 40 14.33 19.15 1.28
N THR A 41 14.93 17.98 1.13
CA THR A 41 16.29 17.71 1.64
C THR A 41 17.39 17.88 0.61
N ARG A 42 17.06 17.93 -0.70
CA ARG A 42 17.99 17.88 -1.84
C ARG A 42 18.79 16.57 -1.95
N ILE A 43 18.49 15.56 -1.15
CA ILE A 43 19.19 14.27 -1.14
C ILE A 43 18.62 13.36 -2.23
N ALA A 44 19.52 12.83 -3.08
CA ALA A 44 19.13 12.00 -4.21
C ALA A 44 18.89 10.52 -3.82
N LYS A 45 19.71 10.00 -2.89
CA LYS A 45 19.66 8.59 -2.49
C LYS A 45 18.57 8.34 -1.46
N VAL A 46 17.36 8.11 -1.96
CA VAL A 46 16.11 7.86 -1.20
C VAL A 46 15.31 6.78 -1.87
N GLY A 47 14.76 5.86 -1.08
CA GLY A 47 13.86 4.81 -1.53
C GLY A 47 12.84 4.43 -0.46
N HIS A 48 11.83 3.64 -0.79
CA HIS A 48 10.80 3.17 0.14
C HIS A 48 10.71 1.65 0.18
N ALA A 49 10.22 1.11 1.29
CA ALA A 49 10.03 -0.32 1.51
C ALA A 49 8.56 -0.73 1.34
N GLY A 50 8.23 -1.16 0.13
CA GLY A 50 6.89 -1.65 -0.23
C GLY A 50 5.93 -0.55 -0.67
N THR A 51 5.50 -0.65 -1.93
CA THR A 51 4.55 0.28 -2.54
C THR A 51 3.19 0.21 -1.85
N LEU A 52 2.55 1.36 -1.70
CA LEU A 52 1.11 1.50 -1.46
C LEU A 52 0.48 2.11 -2.71
N ASP A 53 -0.67 1.58 -3.11
CA ASP A 53 -1.46 2.11 -4.21
C ASP A 53 -1.95 3.55 -3.90
N PRO A 54 -2.32 4.36 -4.90
CA PRO A 54 -2.78 5.72 -4.68
C PRO A 54 -3.98 5.82 -3.73
N LEU A 55 -4.93 4.87 -3.83
CA LEU A 55 -6.12 4.84 -2.97
C LEU A 55 -5.88 4.21 -1.59
N ALA A 56 -4.70 3.63 -1.34
CA ALA A 56 -4.32 3.16 -0.01
C ALA A 56 -3.64 4.27 0.80
N THR A 57 -3.81 4.21 2.12
CA THR A 57 -3.18 5.12 3.09
C THR A 57 -2.28 4.36 4.07
N GLY A 58 -1.62 5.06 4.97
CA GLY A 58 -0.94 4.46 6.11
C GLY A 58 0.57 4.32 5.95
N LEU A 59 1.14 3.42 6.74
CA LEU A 59 2.58 3.32 6.96
C LEU A 59 3.40 3.08 5.70
N LEU A 60 4.32 3.97 5.43
CA LEU A 60 5.35 3.84 4.40
C LEU A 60 6.74 4.08 5.03
N ILE A 61 7.58 3.06 5.03
CA ILE A 61 8.98 3.19 5.46
C ILE A 61 9.79 3.77 4.30
N VAL A 62 10.46 4.89 4.56
CA VAL A 62 11.36 5.56 3.62
C VAL A 62 12.77 5.55 4.18
N CYS A 63 13.74 5.17 3.34
CA CYS A 63 15.16 5.13 3.70
C CYS A 63 15.94 6.15 2.89
N THR A 64 16.93 6.80 3.55
CA THR A 64 17.88 7.69 2.90
C THR A 64 19.31 7.18 3.05
N GLY A 65 20.25 7.72 2.28
CA GLY A 65 21.68 7.46 2.40
C GLY A 65 22.02 5.96 2.42
N LYS A 66 22.83 5.56 3.42
CA LYS A 66 23.26 4.15 3.57
C LYS A 66 22.12 3.17 3.89
N PHE A 67 21.05 3.63 4.56
CA PHE A 67 19.91 2.78 4.92
C PHE A 67 19.07 2.33 3.72
N THR A 68 19.25 2.92 2.54
CA THR A 68 18.61 2.40 1.31
C THR A 68 19.03 0.96 0.99
N LYS A 69 20.13 0.46 1.54
CA LYS A 69 20.56 -0.93 1.40
C LYS A 69 19.69 -1.91 2.20
N GLN A 70 19.01 -1.43 3.25
CA GLN A 70 18.12 -2.22 4.12
C GLN A 70 16.67 -2.29 3.64
N ILE A 71 16.34 -1.63 2.52
CA ILE A 71 14.96 -1.59 1.99
C ILE A 71 14.38 -2.99 1.82
N ASN A 72 15.17 -3.95 1.33
CA ASN A 72 14.71 -5.33 1.12
C ASN A 72 14.38 -6.04 2.44
N ASP A 73 15.08 -5.74 3.53
CA ASP A 73 14.80 -6.30 4.85
C ASP A 73 13.41 -5.86 5.32
N TYR A 74 13.11 -4.55 5.23
CA TYR A 74 11.78 -4.02 5.55
C TYR A 74 10.69 -4.52 4.59
N MET A 75 11.00 -4.68 3.30
CA MET A 75 10.09 -5.25 2.31
C MET A 75 9.72 -6.70 2.63
N GLY A 76 10.64 -7.48 3.18
CA GLY A 76 10.44 -8.87 3.58
C GLY A 76 9.54 -9.08 4.79
N MET A 77 9.37 -8.06 5.65
CA MET A 77 8.57 -8.17 6.87
C MET A 77 7.08 -8.42 6.57
N GLU A 78 6.37 -9.00 7.54
CA GLU A 78 4.91 -9.09 7.50
C GLU A 78 4.25 -7.71 7.52
N LYS A 79 3.01 -7.62 7.04
CA LYS A 79 2.22 -6.39 7.02
C LYS A 79 0.87 -6.63 7.68
N GLU A 80 0.36 -5.56 8.31
CA GLU A 80 -1.01 -5.51 8.79
C GLU A 80 -1.75 -4.37 8.07
N TYR A 81 -3.00 -4.67 7.71
CA TYR A 81 -3.88 -3.72 7.04
C TYR A 81 -5.25 -3.74 7.71
N THR A 82 -5.90 -2.58 7.70
CA THR A 82 -7.34 -2.44 7.89
C THR A 82 -7.96 -1.85 6.63
N GLY A 83 -9.23 -2.10 6.41
CA GLY A 83 -9.91 -1.58 5.23
C GLY A 83 -11.35 -2.03 5.12
N THR A 84 -11.92 -1.78 3.96
CA THR A 84 -13.28 -2.19 3.63
C THR A 84 -13.34 -2.91 2.29
N ILE A 85 -14.17 -3.94 2.24
CA ILE A 85 -14.58 -4.63 1.01
C ILE A 85 -16.03 -4.26 0.76
N THR A 86 -16.36 -3.81 -0.44
CA THR A 86 -17.76 -3.64 -0.86
C THR A 86 -18.17 -4.86 -1.66
N LEU A 87 -19.21 -5.54 -1.20
CA LEU A 87 -19.82 -6.72 -1.85
C LEU A 87 -20.91 -6.33 -2.83
N GLY A 88 -21.26 -7.24 -3.74
CA GLY A 88 -22.34 -7.06 -4.69
C GLY A 88 -21.94 -6.43 -6.03
N ALA A 89 -20.65 -6.28 -6.28
CA ALA A 89 -20.12 -5.83 -7.57
C ALA A 89 -18.66 -6.23 -7.73
N THR A 90 -18.13 -6.11 -8.94
CA THR A 90 -16.70 -6.28 -9.23
C THR A 90 -16.14 -5.02 -9.88
N THR A 91 -14.82 -4.82 -9.83
CA THR A 91 -14.12 -3.77 -10.59
C THR A 91 -12.94 -4.39 -11.35
N PRO A 92 -12.58 -3.89 -12.54
CA PRO A 92 -11.42 -4.39 -13.29
C PRO A 92 -10.09 -4.28 -12.55
N THR A 93 -9.94 -3.30 -11.66
CA THR A 93 -8.73 -3.06 -10.86
C THR A 93 -8.77 -3.71 -9.48
N PHE A 94 -9.91 -4.33 -9.12
CA PHE A 94 -10.21 -4.90 -7.80
C PHE A 94 -10.28 -3.84 -6.68
N ASP A 95 -10.34 -2.54 -7.04
CA ASP A 95 -10.49 -1.38 -6.17
C ASP A 95 -11.28 -0.26 -6.88
N LEU A 96 -11.33 0.93 -6.28
CA LEU A 96 -12.05 2.11 -6.79
C LEU A 96 -11.22 2.95 -7.81
N GLU A 97 -10.12 2.43 -8.35
CA GLU A 97 -9.48 3.05 -9.53
C GLU A 97 -10.30 2.85 -10.82
N SER A 98 -11.25 1.91 -10.79
CA SER A 98 -12.24 1.69 -11.87
C SER A 98 -13.65 1.57 -11.31
N GLU A 99 -14.63 1.90 -12.15
CA GLU A 99 -16.05 1.87 -11.80
C GLU A 99 -16.55 0.45 -11.54
N PRO A 100 -17.45 0.26 -10.55
CA PRO A 100 -18.08 -1.03 -10.28
C PRO A 100 -18.95 -1.50 -11.45
N THR A 101 -18.84 -2.79 -11.74
CA THR A 101 -19.60 -3.51 -12.77
C THR A 101 -20.15 -4.82 -12.20
N ASN A 102 -20.92 -5.57 -13.00
CA ASN A 102 -21.46 -6.88 -12.61
C ASN A 102 -22.21 -6.83 -11.27
N ILE A 103 -23.19 -5.93 -11.17
CA ILE A 103 -23.98 -5.74 -9.95
C ILE A 103 -24.79 -7.01 -9.64
N THR A 104 -24.70 -7.49 -8.41
CA THR A 104 -25.35 -8.72 -7.94
C THR A 104 -26.10 -8.46 -6.63
N SER A 105 -27.29 -9.08 -6.47
CA SER A 105 -28.09 -8.98 -5.24
C SER A 105 -27.38 -9.60 -4.04
N LEU A 106 -27.54 -8.98 -2.88
CA LEU A 106 -27.02 -9.47 -1.59
C LEU A 106 -28.08 -10.13 -0.71
N GLU A 107 -29.28 -10.39 -1.22
CA GLU A 107 -30.40 -10.93 -0.42
C GLU A 107 -30.07 -12.23 0.33
N ASN A 108 -29.17 -13.05 -0.24
CA ASN A 108 -28.75 -14.32 0.35
C ASN A 108 -27.46 -14.22 1.18
N ILE A 109 -26.92 -13.03 1.36
CA ILE A 109 -25.71 -12.80 2.15
C ILE A 109 -26.08 -12.49 3.60
N THR A 110 -25.64 -13.36 4.50
CA THR A 110 -25.80 -13.19 5.94
C THR A 110 -24.45 -12.88 6.60
N ALA A 111 -24.48 -12.26 7.78
CA ALA A 111 -23.28 -12.03 8.56
C ALA A 111 -22.47 -13.32 8.79
N GLN A 112 -23.18 -14.44 9.08
CA GLN A 112 -22.50 -15.73 9.29
C GLN A 112 -21.76 -16.20 8.06
N LYS A 113 -22.36 -16.11 6.85
CA LYS A 113 -21.68 -16.47 5.60
C LYS A 113 -20.43 -15.63 5.37
N VAL A 114 -20.47 -14.33 5.68
CA VAL A 114 -19.33 -13.41 5.57
C VAL A 114 -18.21 -13.85 6.52
N LEU A 115 -18.52 -14.17 7.77
CA LEU A 115 -17.56 -14.65 8.76
C LEU A 115 -16.95 -15.99 8.36
N ASP A 116 -17.77 -16.97 7.97
CA ASP A 116 -17.33 -18.33 7.61
C ASP A 116 -16.40 -18.31 6.37
N ALA A 117 -16.64 -17.39 5.43
CA ALA A 117 -15.84 -17.27 4.22
C ALA A 117 -14.38 -16.90 4.47
N THR A 118 -14.03 -16.32 5.62
CA THR A 118 -12.63 -15.93 5.93
C THR A 118 -11.72 -17.14 6.10
N ALA A 119 -12.24 -18.27 6.54
CA ALA A 119 -11.46 -19.46 6.87
C ALA A 119 -10.66 -19.99 5.66
N GLN A 120 -11.20 -19.95 4.46
CA GLN A 120 -10.55 -20.43 3.24
C GLN A 120 -9.40 -19.50 2.76
N PHE A 121 -9.32 -18.29 3.28
CA PHE A 121 -8.27 -17.32 2.97
C PHE A 121 -7.19 -17.23 4.05
N THR A 122 -7.32 -17.96 5.16
CA THR A 122 -6.35 -17.98 6.25
C THR A 122 -5.37 -19.13 6.05
N GLY A 123 -4.08 -18.88 6.31
CA GLY A 123 -3.00 -19.82 6.07
C GLY A 123 -2.26 -19.59 4.76
N ALA A 124 -1.61 -20.63 4.24
CA ALA A 124 -0.91 -20.58 2.96
C ALA A 124 -1.93 -20.72 1.81
N ILE A 125 -1.94 -19.73 0.92
CA ILE A 125 -2.83 -19.71 -0.25
C ILE A 125 -2.05 -19.39 -1.52
N MET A 126 -2.60 -19.80 -2.66
CA MET A 126 -2.13 -19.36 -3.99
C MET A 126 -2.97 -18.16 -4.42
N GLN A 127 -2.34 -17.01 -4.60
CA GLN A 127 -3.02 -15.77 -4.96
C GLN A 127 -2.63 -15.32 -6.37
N MET A 128 -3.63 -14.98 -7.19
CA MET A 128 -3.43 -14.34 -8.48
C MET A 128 -3.16 -12.85 -8.27
N PRO A 129 -1.98 -12.34 -8.64
CA PRO A 129 -1.72 -10.89 -8.62
C PRO A 129 -2.66 -10.13 -9.57
N PRO A 130 -3.07 -8.90 -9.23
CA PRO A 130 -3.89 -8.11 -10.14
C PRO A 130 -3.05 -7.68 -11.36
N MET A 131 -3.69 -7.56 -12.53
CA MET A 131 -3.06 -7.06 -13.76
C MET A 131 -2.39 -5.69 -13.56
N HIS A 132 -3.03 -4.82 -12.78
CA HIS A 132 -2.52 -3.51 -12.42
C HIS A 132 -1.53 -3.59 -11.24
N SER A 133 -0.39 -4.30 -11.44
CA SER A 133 0.64 -4.48 -10.41
C SER A 133 2.03 -4.05 -10.89
N ALA A 134 2.94 -3.85 -9.92
CA ALA A 134 4.34 -3.50 -10.20
C ALA A 134 5.22 -4.70 -10.59
N ILE A 135 4.63 -5.90 -10.70
CA ILE A 135 5.33 -7.12 -11.12
C ILE A 135 5.89 -6.92 -12.52
N LYS A 136 7.10 -7.43 -12.73
CA LYS A 136 7.72 -7.48 -14.05
C LYS A 136 7.57 -8.87 -14.64
N LYS A 137 7.11 -8.94 -15.89
CA LYS A 137 7.21 -10.12 -16.76
C LYS A 137 7.98 -9.71 -18.01
N ASP A 138 8.97 -10.47 -18.41
CA ASP A 138 9.85 -10.21 -19.56
C ASP A 138 10.48 -8.80 -19.59
N GLY A 139 10.80 -8.27 -18.39
CA GLY A 139 11.41 -6.95 -18.22
C GLY A 139 10.43 -5.77 -18.18
N GLN A 140 9.15 -5.96 -18.57
CA GLN A 140 8.10 -4.94 -18.51
C GLN A 140 7.24 -5.11 -17.27
N ARG A 141 6.76 -3.98 -16.70
CA ARG A 141 5.81 -4.01 -15.59
C ARG A 141 4.42 -4.33 -16.12
N LEU A 142 3.69 -5.24 -15.48
CA LEU A 142 2.32 -5.64 -15.85
C LEU A 142 1.36 -4.47 -16.00
N TYR A 143 1.48 -3.48 -15.17
CA TYR A 143 0.73 -2.24 -15.21
C TYR A 143 0.80 -1.50 -16.58
N TYR A 144 1.93 -1.58 -17.32
CA TYR A 144 2.02 -0.99 -18.67
C TYR A 144 1.23 -1.83 -19.68
N ALA A 145 1.35 -3.16 -19.62
CA ALA A 145 0.60 -4.09 -20.47
C ALA A 145 -0.92 -3.95 -20.23
N ALA A 146 -1.35 -3.86 -18.96
CA ALA A 146 -2.76 -3.65 -18.62
C ALA A 146 -3.33 -2.35 -19.22
N ARG A 147 -2.56 -1.26 -19.22
CA ARG A 147 -2.99 0.03 -19.81
C ARG A 147 -3.03 0.02 -21.35
N SER A 148 -2.21 -0.79 -21.99
CA SER A 148 -2.26 -0.98 -23.46
C SER A 148 -3.34 -1.97 -23.91
N GLY A 149 -4.12 -2.55 -22.97
CA GLY A 149 -5.13 -3.56 -23.27
C GLY A 149 -4.55 -4.94 -23.57
N GLU A 150 -3.27 -5.16 -23.31
CA GLU A 150 -2.58 -6.42 -23.53
C GLU A 150 -2.90 -7.40 -22.41
N ILE A 151 -3.41 -8.59 -22.73
CA ILE A 151 -3.66 -9.65 -21.76
C ILE A 151 -2.33 -10.41 -21.55
N VAL A 152 -1.79 -10.27 -20.34
CA VAL A 152 -0.60 -11.00 -19.91
C VAL A 152 -1.02 -12.12 -18.96
N GLU A 153 -0.67 -13.34 -19.30
CA GLU A 153 -0.88 -14.49 -18.42
C GLU A 153 0.01 -14.36 -17.17
N ILE A 154 -0.58 -14.40 -15.98
CA ILE A 154 0.12 -14.25 -14.71
C ILE A 154 -0.02 -15.54 -13.93
N ASP A 155 1.07 -16.04 -13.38
CA ASP A 155 1.03 -17.22 -12.52
C ASP A 155 0.63 -16.85 -11.09
N PRO A 156 -0.23 -17.67 -10.45
CA PRO A 156 -0.50 -17.55 -9.03
C PRO A 156 0.78 -17.65 -8.20
N ARG A 157 0.84 -16.92 -7.08
CA ARG A 157 2.00 -16.91 -6.19
C ARG A 157 1.62 -17.35 -4.78
N PRO A 158 2.48 -18.11 -4.10
CA PRO A 158 2.23 -18.48 -2.72
C PRO A 158 2.36 -17.25 -1.83
N VAL A 159 1.36 -17.03 -0.99
CA VAL A 159 1.34 -16.03 0.08
C VAL A 159 0.76 -16.65 1.34
N THR A 160 1.02 -16.04 2.49
CA THR A 160 0.45 -16.49 3.77
C THR A 160 -0.39 -15.37 4.37
N ILE A 161 -1.64 -15.66 4.65
CA ILE A 161 -2.52 -14.82 5.47
C ILE A 161 -2.49 -15.39 6.89
N TYR A 162 -1.82 -14.68 7.80
CA TYR A 162 -1.70 -15.11 9.19
C TYR A 162 -2.99 -14.91 9.96
N GLU A 163 -3.75 -13.87 9.60
CA GLU A 163 -5.02 -13.53 10.21
C GLU A 163 -5.88 -12.75 9.22
N PHE A 164 -7.15 -13.12 9.12
CA PHE A 164 -8.16 -12.39 8.36
C PHE A 164 -9.42 -12.29 9.21
N GLU A 165 -9.63 -11.14 9.81
CA GLU A 165 -10.72 -10.84 10.73
C GLU A 165 -11.71 -9.87 10.08
N ILE A 166 -12.98 -10.17 10.17
CA ILE A 166 -14.07 -9.25 9.86
C ILE A 166 -14.39 -8.48 11.15
N THR A 167 -14.14 -7.17 11.15
CA THR A 167 -14.29 -6.33 12.34
C THR A 167 -15.67 -5.67 12.44
N HIS A 168 -16.35 -5.47 11.31
CA HIS A 168 -17.72 -4.95 11.27
C HIS A 168 -18.39 -5.28 9.93
N ILE A 169 -19.71 -5.50 9.95
CA ILE A 169 -20.53 -5.81 8.77
C ILE A 169 -21.68 -4.82 8.70
N GLU A 170 -21.72 -4.03 7.63
CA GLU A 170 -22.83 -3.14 7.28
C GLU A 170 -23.03 -3.24 5.77
N LEU A 171 -23.74 -4.31 5.34
CA LEU A 171 -23.87 -4.59 3.91
C LEU A 171 -24.37 -3.40 3.11
N PRO A 172 -23.74 -3.10 1.96
CA PRO A 172 -22.77 -3.93 1.23
C PRO A 172 -21.32 -3.85 1.74
N VAL A 173 -21.00 -3.07 2.77
CA VAL A 173 -19.64 -2.81 3.23
C VAL A 173 -19.26 -3.77 4.37
N VAL A 174 -18.09 -4.38 4.23
CA VAL A 174 -17.50 -5.29 5.21
C VAL A 174 -16.14 -4.73 5.61
N HIS A 175 -15.97 -4.42 6.90
CA HIS A 175 -14.71 -3.96 7.46
C HIS A 175 -13.84 -5.14 7.87
N PHE A 176 -12.55 -5.03 7.64
CA PHE A 176 -11.62 -6.12 7.96
C PHE A 176 -10.30 -5.61 8.56
N ARG A 177 -9.63 -6.52 9.24
CA ARG A 177 -8.21 -6.48 9.58
C ARG A 177 -7.54 -7.73 9.02
N VAL A 178 -6.39 -7.56 8.37
CA VAL A 178 -5.61 -8.67 7.81
C VAL A 178 -4.14 -8.52 8.15
N ARG A 179 -3.51 -9.60 8.59
CA ARG A 179 -2.06 -9.72 8.78
C ARG A 179 -1.53 -10.78 7.82
N CYS A 180 -0.53 -10.41 7.01
CA CYS A 180 -0.09 -11.25 5.90
C CYS A 180 1.41 -11.13 5.59
N SER A 181 1.91 -12.11 4.85
CA SER A 181 3.27 -12.12 4.33
C SER A 181 3.52 -11.03 3.30
N THR A 182 4.79 -10.75 3.04
CA THR A 182 5.17 -9.90 1.90
C THR A 182 4.63 -10.46 0.58
N GLY A 183 4.34 -9.57 -0.38
CA GLY A 183 3.84 -9.96 -1.70
C GLY A 183 2.33 -10.21 -1.78
N THR A 184 1.60 -10.17 -0.67
CA THR A 184 0.14 -10.29 -0.65
C THR A 184 -0.53 -9.04 -1.23
N TYR A 185 -1.46 -9.23 -2.17
CA TYR A 185 -2.30 -8.20 -2.75
C TYR A 185 -3.66 -8.17 -2.06
N ILE A 186 -3.93 -7.14 -1.28
CA ILE A 186 -5.22 -7.02 -0.56
C ILE A 186 -6.37 -6.79 -1.55
N ARG A 187 -6.11 -6.19 -2.70
CA ARG A 187 -7.08 -6.07 -3.81
C ARG A 187 -7.53 -7.44 -4.32
N SER A 188 -6.59 -8.35 -4.58
CA SER A 188 -6.92 -9.73 -4.97
C SER A 188 -7.69 -10.46 -3.87
N LEU A 189 -7.29 -10.30 -2.60
CA LEU A 189 -8.01 -10.89 -1.47
C LEU A 189 -9.46 -10.41 -1.43
N ALA A 190 -9.72 -9.11 -1.64
CA ALA A 190 -11.07 -8.55 -1.64
C ALA A 190 -11.92 -9.09 -2.80
N ASN A 191 -11.35 -9.17 -4.00
CA ASN A 191 -12.02 -9.75 -5.17
C ASN A 191 -12.35 -11.24 -4.97
N ASP A 192 -11.38 -12.02 -4.51
CA ASP A 192 -11.52 -13.46 -4.30
C ASP A 192 -12.52 -13.75 -3.17
N PHE A 193 -12.53 -12.93 -2.11
CA PHE A 193 -13.49 -13.01 -1.02
C PHE A 193 -14.93 -12.79 -1.51
N GLY A 194 -15.16 -11.75 -2.34
CA GLY A 194 -16.47 -11.51 -2.95
C GLY A 194 -16.88 -12.62 -3.91
N ALA A 195 -15.95 -13.18 -4.67
CA ALA A 195 -16.19 -14.32 -5.56
C ALA A 195 -16.56 -15.58 -4.77
N ALA A 196 -15.90 -15.86 -3.65
CA ALA A 196 -16.23 -16.99 -2.77
C ALA A 196 -17.63 -16.89 -2.16
N LEU A 197 -18.12 -15.67 -1.93
CA LEU A 197 -19.50 -15.41 -1.50
C LEU A 197 -20.51 -15.48 -2.65
N GLY A 198 -20.05 -15.59 -3.91
CA GLY A 198 -20.88 -15.68 -5.11
C GLY A 198 -21.52 -14.37 -5.56
N VAL A 199 -21.12 -13.23 -5.01
CA VAL A 199 -21.73 -11.91 -5.28
C VAL A 199 -20.74 -10.87 -5.82
N GLY A 200 -19.47 -11.23 -5.93
CA GLY A 200 -18.42 -10.28 -6.25
C GLY A 200 -18.07 -9.35 -5.08
N GLY A 201 -16.89 -8.76 -5.18
CA GLY A 201 -16.40 -7.82 -4.17
C GLY A 201 -15.18 -7.05 -4.70
N TYR A 202 -14.95 -5.88 -4.14
CA TYR A 202 -13.78 -5.05 -4.44
C TYR A 202 -13.33 -4.29 -3.20
N LEU A 203 -12.07 -3.92 -3.17
CA LEU A 203 -11.47 -3.15 -2.10
C LEU A 203 -11.94 -1.69 -2.19
N SER A 204 -12.68 -1.21 -1.20
CA SER A 204 -13.20 0.16 -1.19
C SER A 204 -12.38 1.11 -0.31
N SER A 205 -11.62 0.60 0.66
CA SER A 205 -10.59 1.38 1.36
C SER A 205 -9.47 0.47 1.85
N LEU A 206 -8.27 1.04 2.01
CA LEU A 206 -7.10 0.32 2.54
C LEU A 206 -6.21 1.25 3.34
N ARG A 207 -5.80 0.80 4.52
CA ARG A 207 -4.79 1.45 5.35
C ARG A 207 -3.78 0.41 5.83
N ARG A 208 -2.50 0.61 5.55
CA ARG A 208 -1.44 -0.20 6.14
C ARG A 208 -1.13 0.31 7.53
N THR A 209 -1.41 -0.50 8.55
CA THR A 209 -1.21 -0.15 9.95
C THR A 209 0.17 -0.55 10.46
N LYS A 210 0.73 -1.69 9.97
CA LYS A 210 2.05 -2.15 10.42
C LYS A 210 2.91 -2.74 9.32
N ILE A 211 4.23 -2.65 9.50
CA ILE A 211 5.28 -3.37 8.77
C ILE A 211 6.23 -3.93 9.84
N GLY A 212 6.20 -5.23 10.08
CA GLY A 212 6.91 -5.85 11.20
C GLY A 212 6.55 -5.18 12.53
N SER A 213 7.54 -4.65 13.25
CA SER A 213 7.37 -3.91 14.50
C SER A 213 7.05 -2.43 14.33
N PHE A 214 7.10 -1.89 13.12
CA PHE A 214 6.79 -0.48 12.86
C PHE A 214 5.30 -0.27 12.77
N ALA A 215 4.78 0.74 13.46
CA ALA A 215 3.36 1.08 13.52
C ALA A 215 3.08 2.43 12.84
N VAL A 216 1.90 2.60 12.30
CA VAL A 216 1.49 3.86 11.63
C VAL A 216 1.31 5.01 12.61
N GLU A 217 1.06 4.69 13.88
CA GLU A 217 0.96 5.64 14.99
C GLU A 217 2.27 6.39 15.23
N ASP A 218 3.42 5.78 14.90
CA ASP A 218 4.75 6.37 14.99
C ASP A 218 5.15 7.15 13.72
N ALA A 219 4.28 7.14 12.71
CA ALA A 219 4.58 7.76 11.43
C ALA A 219 4.21 9.25 11.40
N MET A 220 5.06 10.04 10.76
CA MET A 220 4.79 11.46 10.60
C MET A 220 3.93 11.75 9.38
N GLN A 221 3.10 12.77 9.50
CA GLN A 221 2.38 13.38 8.39
C GLN A 221 3.33 14.21 7.52
N ILE A 222 2.99 14.39 6.24
CA ILE A 222 3.82 15.17 5.30
C ILE A 222 4.04 16.61 5.80
N ALA A 223 3.00 17.27 6.31
CA ALA A 223 3.12 18.62 6.84
C ALA A 223 4.08 18.71 8.04
N ALA A 224 4.04 17.72 8.94
CA ALA A 224 4.97 17.65 10.06
C ALA A 224 6.42 17.47 9.59
N PHE A 225 6.64 16.67 8.56
CA PHE A 225 7.96 16.53 7.93
C PHE A 225 8.45 17.85 7.32
N GLU A 226 7.59 18.57 6.60
CA GLU A 226 7.93 19.87 6.00
C GLU A 226 8.34 20.89 7.06
N ASN A 227 7.55 21.01 8.13
CA ASN A 227 7.84 21.89 9.25
C ASN A 227 9.16 21.52 9.95
N HIS A 228 9.41 20.22 10.14
CA HIS A 228 10.66 19.73 10.71
C HIS A 228 11.87 20.13 9.85
N ILE A 229 11.78 19.95 8.53
CA ILE A 229 12.89 20.33 7.62
C ILE A 229 13.08 21.84 7.57
N ALA A 230 12.01 22.63 7.56
CA ALA A 230 12.08 24.10 7.62
C ALA A 230 12.78 24.57 8.90
N ALA A 231 12.39 24.01 10.05
CA ALA A 231 13.04 24.31 11.33
C ALA A 231 14.53 23.95 11.34
N LEU A 232 14.91 22.78 10.79
CA LEU A 232 16.32 22.39 10.69
C LEU A 232 17.16 23.33 9.82
N LYS A 233 16.56 23.99 8.85
CA LYS A 233 17.23 24.98 7.98
C LYS A 233 17.23 26.39 8.54
N GLY A 234 16.55 26.63 9.66
CA GLY A 234 16.34 27.97 10.21
C GLY A 234 15.32 28.80 9.42
N GLU A 235 14.55 28.16 8.54
CA GLU A 235 13.42 28.73 7.82
C GLU A 235 12.21 28.70 8.75
N THR A 236 12.11 29.62 9.73
CA THR A 236 10.88 29.79 10.54
C THR A 236 9.82 30.42 9.66
N ASP A 237 8.60 29.87 9.72
CA ASP A 237 7.43 30.43 9.05
C ASP A 237 7.23 31.89 9.48
N THR A 238 7.64 32.83 8.60
CA THR A 238 7.23 34.22 8.69
C THR A 238 5.95 34.38 7.85
N LYS A 239 4.89 33.69 8.27
CA LYS A 239 3.53 33.95 7.79
C LYS A 239 2.62 34.03 9.02
N LEU A 240 2.54 35.25 9.57
CA LEU A 240 1.38 35.75 10.30
C LEU A 240 0.30 36.17 9.31
#